data_29fbf3bd799ecefa7ebb625719777c6e
#
_entry.id   29fbf3bd799ecefa7ebb625719777c6e
#
_cell.length_a   1.000
_cell.length_b   1.000
_cell.length_c   1.000
_cell.angle_alpha   90.00
_cell.angle_beta   90.00
_cell.angle_gamma   90.00
#
_symmetry.space_group_name_H-M   'P 1'
#
loop_
_entity.id
_entity.type
_entity.pdbx_description
1 polymer ?
#
loop_
_entity_poly.entity_id
_entity_poly.type
_entity_poly.pdbx_seq_one_letter_code
_entity_poly.pdbx_strand_id
1 'polypeptide(L)'
;MDLKRTGRSVIVNGVIALVMGALMMVWPGTSAEVVVRIFACWLAVIAISSLVFAPRGGRTGSLVTRAVLLILLGVLIFLTPMLFASMVTVLTGFAIIFFSFLALTVSLFIRRMGVRSWWVLTVIGVLGIILGAFFLFAPGAGVTALIFTLAGFIILVGIALIALGRRLRRVDRQMKSDPHRNRPDDGGGDVIRGEIID
;
A
#
# COMPACT_ATOMS: atom_id res chain seq x y z
N MET A 1 -2.92 -27.48 -2.94
CA MET A 1 -3.03 -26.11 -2.35
C MET A 1 -4.48 -25.87 -1.95
N ASP A 2 -4.75 -25.69 -0.64
CA ASP A 2 -6.11 -25.53 -0.12
C ASP A 2 -6.68 -24.13 -0.41
N LEU A 3 -7.36 -23.98 -1.53
CA LEU A 3 -8.04 -22.73 -1.93
C LEU A 3 -9.04 -22.22 -0.88
N LYS A 4 -9.66 -23.14 -0.11
CA LYS A 4 -10.51 -22.78 1.04
C LYS A 4 -9.78 -22.04 2.15
N ARG A 5 -8.56 -22.49 2.48
CA ARG A 5 -7.74 -21.90 3.54
C ARG A 5 -7.25 -20.53 3.13
N THR A 6 -6.82 -20.39 1.87
CA THR A 6 -6.38 -19.13 1.28
C THR A 6 -7.52 -18.11 1.19
N GLY A 7 -8.71 -18.50 0.72
CA GLY A 7 -9.86 -17.60 0.64
C GLY A 7 -10.38 -17.11 2.01
N ARG A 8 -10.25 -17.94 3.06
CA ARG A 8 -10.60 -17.54 4.44
C ARG A 8 -9.60 -16.53 5.00
N SER A 9 -8.31 -16.77 4.79
CA SER A 9 -7.23 -15.88 5.23
C SER A 9 -7.34 -14.49 4.57
N VAL A 10 -7.64 -14.44 3.26
CA VAL A 10 -7.83 -13.18 2.53
C VAL A 10 -9.02 -12.38 3.08
N ILE A 11 -10.14 -13.04 3.40
CA ILE A 11 -11.30 -12.37 3.99
C ILE A 11 -10.98 -11.84 5.40
N VAL A 12 -10.31 -12.63 6.24
CA VAL A 12 -9.91 -12.20 7.59
C VAL A 12 -9.00 -10.98 7.52
N ASN A 13 -7.98 -11.00 6.66
CA ASN A 13 -7.10 -9.85 6.45
C ASN A 13 -7.87 -8.62 5.93
N GLY A 14 -8.85 -8.81 5.05
CA GLY A 14 -9.71 -7.74 4.58
C GLY A 14 -10.58 -7.12 5.70
N VAL A 15 -11.11 -7.95 6.59
CA VAL A 15 -11.87 -7.48 7.76
C VAL A 15 -10.97 -6.73 8.75
N ILE A 16 -9.76 -7.25 9.02
CA ILE A 16 -8.78 -6.56 9.88
C ILE A 16 -8.42 -5.20 9.28
N ALA A 17 -8.13 -5.13 7.97
CA ALA A 17 -7.83 -3.88 7.30
C ALA A 17 -9.00 -2.88 7.40
N LEU A 18 -10.23 -3.33 7.23
CA LEU A 18 -11.43 -2.49 7.34
C LEU A 18 -11.60 -1.93 8.76
N VAL A 19 -11.42 -2.76 9.80
CA VAL A 19 -11.51 -2.34 11.20
C VAL A 19 -10.39 -1.35 11.53
N MET A 20 -9.15 -1.62 11.09
CA MET A 20 -8.01 -0.71 11.31
C MET A 20 -8.21 0.63 10.61
N GLY A 21 -8.68 0.64 9.36
CA GLY A 21 -8.98 1.87 8.63
C GLY A 21 -10.11 2.69 9.30
N ALA A 22 -11.16 2.04 9.79
CA ALA A 22 -12.23 2.70 10.53
C ALA A 22 -11.73 3.29 11.86
N LEU A 23 -10.87 2.57 12.59
CA LEU A 23 -10.27 3.05 13.84
C LEU A 23 -9.41 4.29 13.62
N MET A 24 -8.61 4.31 12.54
CA MET A 24 -7.81 5.47 12.14
C MET A 24 -8.68 6.70 11.84
N MET A 25 -9.88 6.48 11.31
CA MET A 25 -10.81 7.55 10.98
C MET A 25 -11.44 8.18 12.24
N VAL A 26 -11.63 7.38 13.31
CA VAL A 26 -12.20 7.85 14.57
C VAL A 26 -11.18 8.65 15.39
N TRP A 27 -9.91 8.24 15.40
CA TRP A 27 -8.82 8.89 16.17
C TRP A 27 -7.61 9.24 15.30
N PRO A 28 -7.71 10.21 14.40
CA PRO A 28 -6.66 10.52 13.45
C PRO A 28 -5.34 10.99 14.10
N GLY A 29 -5.41 11.77 15.19
CA GLY A 29 -4.23 12.24 15.91
C GLY A 29 -3.43 11.11 16.54
N THR A 30 -4.09 10.24 17.30
CA THR A 30 -3.47 9.05 17.91
C THR A 30 -2.93 8.09 16.83
N SER A 31 -3.66 7.93 15.72
CA SER A 31 -3.22 7.09 14.61
C SER A 31 -1.95 7.64 13.96
N ALA A 32 -1.83 8.97 13.79
CA ALA A 32 -0.62 9.61 13.29
C ALA A 32 0.58 9.33 14.20
N GLU A 33 0.42 9.49 15.51
CA GLU A 33 1.48 9.18 16.47
C GLU A 33 1.94 7.73 16.41
N VAL A 34 1.00 6.79 16.36
CA VAL A 34 1.29 5.36 16.28
C VAL A 34 2.06 5.03 15.01
N VAL A 35 1.63 5.54 13.85
CA VAL A 35 2.31 5.33 12.57
C VAL A 35 3.74 5.86 12.61
N VAL A 36 3.94 7.08 13.15
CA VAL A 36 5.27 7.69 13.25
C VAL A 36 6.17 6.92 14.22
N ARG A 37 5.64 6.44 15.36
CA ARG A 37 6.39 5.62 16.30
C ARG A 37 6.80 4.27 15.71
N ILE A 38 5.91 3.61 14.95
CA ILE A 38 6.25 2.38 14.23
C ILE A 38 7.38 2.65 13.22
N PHE A 39 7.32 3.77 12.51
CA PHE A 39 8.38 4.17 11.58
C PHE A 39 9.71 4.42 12.31
N ALA A 40 9.70 5.07 13.47
CA ALA A 40 10.89 5.27 14.30
C ALA A 40 11.51 3.94 14.76
N CYS A 41 10.69 2.98 15.22
CA CYS A 41 11.14 1.63 15.56
C CYS A 41 11.74 0.91 14.35
N TRP A 42 11.14 1.03 13.17
CA TRP A 42 11.64 0.45 11.95
C TRP A 42 13.01 1.02 11.54
N LEU A 43 13.21 2.34 11.68
CA LEU A 43 14.51 2.97 11.50
C LEU A 43 15.57 2.43 12.46
N ALA A 44 15.21 2.23 13.73
CA ALA A 44 16.11 1.65 14.73
C ALA A 44 16.52 0.20 14.34
N VAL A 45 15.58 -0.60 13.87
CA VAL A 45 15.86 -1.97 13.38
C VAL A 45 16.81 -1.93 12.19
N ILE A 46 16.61 -1.02 11.21
CA ILE A 46 17.54 -0.86 10.07
C ILE A 46 18.91 -0.43 10.55
N ALA A 47 19.01 0.51 11.50
CA ALA A 47 20.28 0.98 12.04
C ALA A 47 21.06 -0.15 12.71
N ILE A 48 20.39 -0.95 13.56
CA ILE A 48 20.97 -2.10 14.26
C ILE A 48 21.39 -3.18 13.23
N SER A 49 20.52 -3.50 12.28
CA SER A 49 20.82 -4.49 11.24
C SER A 49 22.02 -4.08 10.39
N SER A 50 22.15 -2.79 10.04
CA SER A 50 23.29 -2.27 9.29
C SER A 50 24.61 -2.40 10.07
N LEU A 51 24.56 -2.37 11.39
CA LEU A 51 25.72 -2.53 12.25
C LEU A 51 26.12 -4.01 12.41
N VAL A 52 25.12 -4.90 12.58
CA VAL A 52 25.32 -6.36 12.75
C VAL A 52 25.84 -7.00 11.47
N PHE A 53 25.32 -6.59 10.32
CA PHE A 53 25.70 -7.13 9.01
C PHE A 53 26.82 -6.33 8.30
N ALA A 54 27.52 -5.45 9.02
CA ALA A 54 28.64 -4.67 8.48
C ALA A 54 29.72 -5.61 7.94
N PRO A 55 30.16 -5.46 6.69
CA PRO A 55 31.27 -6.25 6.15
C PRO A 55 32.54 -5.94 6.93
N ARG A 56 33.21 -6.98 7.44
CA ARG A 56 34.40 -6.89 8.28
C ARG A 56 35.69 -6.38 7.58
N GLY A 57 35.60 -5.85 6.38
CA GLY A 57 36.75 -5.60 5.50
C GLY A 57 36.98 -4.20 4.99
N GLY A 58 36.45 -3.14 5.58
CA GLY A 58 36.83 -1.80 5.13
C GLY A 58 35.78 -0.72 5.41
N ARG A 59 36.22 0.50 5.78
CA ARG A 59 35.41 1.71 6.07
C ARG A 59 34.37 1.55 7.18
N THR A 60 34.70 0.82 8.21
CA THR A 60 33.85 0.63 9.42
C THR A 60 33.41 1.95 10.03
N GLY A 61 34.22 3.01 9.96
CA GLY A 61 33.91 4.32 10.51
C GLY A 61 32.67 4.95 9.91
N SER A 62 32.52 4.94 8.58
CA SER A 62 31.36 5.55 7.91
C SER A 62 30.05 4.79 8.18
N LEU A 63 30.12 3.47 8.34
CA LEU A 63 28.96 2.61 8.66
C LEU A 63 28.51 2.85 10.10
N VAL A 64 29.44 2.95 11.05
CA VAL A 64 29.15 3.25 12.45
C VAL A 64 28.53 4.63 12.57
N THR A 65 29.12 5.66 11.92
CA THR A 65 28.56 7.01 11.93
C THR A 65 27.13 7.05 11.38
N ARG A 66 26.88 6.34 10.27
CA ARG A 66 25.53 6.25 9.69
C ARG A 66 24.55 5.55 10.63
N ALA A 67 24.96 4.44 11.27
CA ALA A 67 24.11 3.71 12.21
C ALA A 67 23.78 4.56 13.44
N VAL A 68 24.77 5.26 14.00
CA VAL A 68 24.57 6.19 15.14
C VAL A 68 23.62 7.33 14.76
N LEU A 69 23.78 7.93 13.57
CA LEU A 69 22.88 8.98 13.09
C LEU A 69 21.44 8.47 12.91
N LEU A 70 21.27 7.25 12.37
CA LEU A 70 19.93 6.65 12.21
C LEU A 70 19.27 6.31 13.55
N ILE A 71 20.05 5.83 14.54
CA ILE A 71 19.55 5.60 15.90
C ILE A 71 19.14 6.91 16.55
N LEU A 72 20.00 7.92 16.49
CA LEU A 72 19.71 9.24 17.06
C LEU A 72 18.44 9.85 16.42
N LEU A 73 18.32 9.76 15.09
CA LEU A 73 17.15 10.20 14.36
C LEU A 73 15.90 9.42 14.77
N GLY A 74 15.98 8.07 14.88
CA GLY A 74 14.88 7.23 15.33
C GLY A 74 14.41 7.59 16.75
N VAL A 75 15.33 7.82 17.67
CA VAL A 75 15.01 8.28 19.04
C VAL A 75 14.33 9.65 19.02
N LEU A 76 14.85 10.59 18.24
CA LEU A 76 14.26 11.91 18.12
C LEU A 76 12.83 11.86 17.58
N ILE A 77 12.59 11.07 16.52
CA ILE A 77 11.26 10.87 15.95
C ILE A 77 10.32 10.21 16.96
N PHE A 78 10.81 9.24 17.74
CA PHE A 78 10.01 8.54 18.75
C PHE A 78 9.56 9.48 19.89
N LEU A 79 10.43 10.40 20.30
CA LEU A 79 10.15 11.40 21.35
C LEU A 79 9.24 12.53 20.87
N THR A 80 9.31 12.89 19.57
CA THR A 80 8.58 14.05 19.02
C THR A 80 7.76 13.67 17.76
N PRO A 81 6.82 12.72 17.86
CA PRO A 81 6.14 12.19 16.69
C PRO A 81 5.32 13.24 15.92
N MET A 82 4.69 14.19 16.63
CA MET A 82 3.86 15.23 16.00
C MET A 82 4.70 16.26 15.24
N LEU A 83 5.88 16.61 15.74
CA LEU A 83 6.81 17.49 15.01
C LEU A 83 7.26 16.84 13.71
N PHE A 84 7.61 15.56 13.75
CA PHE A 84 7.98 14.81 12.56
C PHE A 84 6.83 14.69 11.56
N ALA A 85 5.62 14.35 12.03
CA ALA A 85 4.43 14.31 11.18
C ALA A 85 4.15 15.66 10.51
N SER A 86 4.30 16.76 11.23
CA SER A 86 4.13 18.12 10.69
C SER A 86 5.20 18.45 9.64
N MET A 87 6.46 18.08 9.88
CA MET A 87 7.54 18.25 8.89
C MET A 87 7.28 17.47 7.61
N VAL A 88 6.83 16.22 7.72
CA VAL A 88 6.46 15.40 6.56
C VAL A 88 5.30 16.05 5.80
N THR A 89 4.31 16.60 6.51
CA THR A 89 3.17 17.29 5.89
C THR A 89 3.62 18.53 5.13
N VAL A 90 4.48 19.36 5.72
CA VAL A 90 5.04 20.54 5.04
C VAL A 90 5.83 20.14 3.79
N LEU A 91 6.68 19.12 3.91
CA LEU A 91 7.45 18.60 2.76
C LEU A 91 6.53 18.08 1.66
N THR A 92 5.46 17.37 2.04
CA THR A 92 4.42 16.91 1.12
C THR A 92 3.71 18.08 0.45
N GLY A 93 3.40 19.14 1.18
CA GLY A 93 2.84 20.38 0.65
C GLY A 93 3.72 21.01 -0.44
N PHE A 94 5.02 21.13 -0.17
CA PHE A 94 6.00 21.59 -1.17
C PHE A 94 6.04 20.69 -2.40
N ALA A 95 6.05 19.37 -2.21
CA ALA A 95 6.05 18.42 -3.32
C ALA A 95 4.77 18.56 -4.16
N ILE A 96 3.60 18.68 -3.53
CA ILE A 96 2.33 18.88 -4.22
C ILE A 96 2.35 20.17 -5.04
N ILE A 97 2.83 21.29 -4.48
CA ILE A 97 2.96 22.56 -5.21
C ILE A 97 3.90 22.40 -6.41
N PHE A 98 5.04 21.78 -6.22
CA PHE A 98 6.02 21.54 -7.29
C PHE A 98 5.42 20.70 -8.43
N PHE A 99 4.77 19.57 -8.12
CA PHE A 99 4.12 18.75 -9.14
C PHE A 99 2.93 19.45 -9.79
N SER A 100 2.20 20.27 -9.04
CA SER A 100 1.10 21.09 -9.57
C SER A 100 1.58 22.13 -10.55
N PHE A 101 2.70 22.77 -10.26
CA PHE A 101 3.33 23.72 -11.19
C PHE A 101 3.79 23.02 -12.48
N LEU A 102 4.37 21.81 -12.33
CA LEU A 102 4.76 20.99 -13.47
C LEU A 102 3.52 20.58 -14.29
N ALA A 103 2.41 20.21 -13.64
CA ALA A 103 1.15 19.89 -14.32
C ALA A 103 0.60 21.08 -15.11
N LEU A 104 0.69 22.30 -14.55
CA LEU A 104 0.28 23.51 -15.24
C LEU A 104 1.15 23.81 -16.48
N THR A 105 2.47 23.66 -16.36
CA THR A 105 3.38 23.85 -17.50
C THR A 105 3.10 22.85 -18.61
N VAL A 106 2.89 21.58 -18.28
CA VAL A 106 2.52 20.53 -19.23
C VAL A 106 1.15 20.81 -19.85
N SER A 107 0.18 21.30 -19.07
CA SER A 107 -1.15 21.67 -19.57
C SER A 107 -1.08 22.76 -20.63
N LEU A 108 -0.26 23.79 -20.40
CA LEU A 108 -0.05 24.86 -21.36
C LEU A 108 0.59 24.35 -22.69
N PHE A 109 1.50 23.40 -22.58
CA PHE A 109 2.12 22.75 -23.73
C PHE A 109 1.11 21.93 -24.54
N ILE A 110 0.30 21.09 -23.86
CA ILE A 110 -0.77 20.28 -24.47
C ILE A 110 -1.84 21.15 -25.12
N ARG A 111 -2.17 22.32 -24.53
CA ARG A 111 -3.06 23.29 -25.10
C ARG A 111 -2.57 23.77 -26.47
N ARG A 112 -1.26 24.03 -26.63
CA ARG A 112 -0.65 24.44 -27.92
C ARG A 112 -0.73 23.36 -28.99
N MET A 113 -0.79 22.09 -28.57
CA MET A 113 -0.96 20.95 -29.49
C MET A 113 -2.42 20.69 -29.89
N GLY A 114 -3.39 21.51 -29.42
CA GLY A 114 -4.80 21.40 -29.79
C GLY A 114 -5.57 20.24 -29.14
N VAL A 115 -5.01 19.58 -28.13
CA VAL A 115 -5.68 18.48 -27.46
C VAL A 115 -6.77 18.98 -26.53
N ARG A 116 -8.00 18.51 -26.70
CA ARG A 116 -9.21 18.99 -26.00
C ARG A 116 -9.19 18.75 -24.47
N SER A 117 -8.32 17.87 -23.96
CA SER A 117 -8.25 17.48 -22.56
C SER A 117 -7.33 18.35 -21.68
N TRP A 118 -6.74 19.45 -22.22
CA TRP A 118 -5.81 20.31 -21.49
C TRP A 118 -6.39 20.92 -20.21
N TRP A 119 -7.69 21.22 -20.20
CA TRP A 119 -8.37 21.87 -19.07
C TRP A 119 -8.38 20.99 -17.80
N VAL A 120 -8.46 19.64 -17.94
CA VAL A 120 -8.44 18.71 -16.82
C VAL A 120 -7.12 18.83 -16.05
N LEU A 121 -6.01 18.89 -16.78
CA LEU A 121 -4.69 19.03 -16.19
C LEU A 121 -4.50 20.41 -15.54
N THR A 122 -5.11 21.45 -16.10
CA THR A 122 -5.14 22.80 -15.50
C THR A 122 -5.90 22.79 -14.17
N VAL A 123 -7.08 22.18 -14.13
CA VAL A 123 -7.90 22.09 -12.90
C VAL A 123 -7.15 21.30 -11.81
N ILE A 124 -6.55 20.16 -12.16
CA ILE A 124 -5.73 19.37 -11.24
C ILE A 124 -4.55 20.20 -10.70
N GLY A 125 -3.86 20.93 -11.56
CA GLY A 125 -2.74 21.79 -11.16
C GLY A 125 -3.17 22.92 -10.21
N VAL A 126 -4.27 23.60 -10.50
CA VAL A 126 -4.79 24.68 -9.63
C VAL A 126 -5.25 24.13 -8.28
N LEU A 127 -6.03 23.04 -8.28
CA LEU A 127 -6.46 22.39 -7.04
C LEU A 127 -5.27 21.87 -6.22
N GLY A 128 -4.24 21.35 -6.88
CA GLY A 128 -3.02 20.91 -6.21
C GLY A 128 -2.26 22.06 -5.55
N ILE A 129 -2.18 23.25 -6.18
CA ILE A 129 -1.56 24.42 -5.54
C ILE A 129 -2.34 24.84 -4.30
N ILE A 130 -3.67 24.87 -4.35
CA ILE A 130 -4.52 25.21 -3.21
C ILE A 130 -4.31 24.21 -2.08
N LEU A 131 -4.32 22.90 -2.39
CA LEU A 131 -4.11 21.83 -1.42
C LEU A 131 -2.71 21.87 -0.80
N GLY A 132 -1.67 22.08 -1.62
CA GLY A 132 -0.30 22.18 -1.14
C GLY A 132 -0.08 23.43 -0.26
N ALA A 133 -0.69 24.55 -0.62
CA ALA A 133 -0.69 25.76 0.22
C ALA A 133 -1.39 25.49 1.57
N PHE A 134 -2.53 24.80 1.57
CA PHE A 134 -3.20 24.39 2.80
C PHE A 134 -2.30 23.55 3.70
N PHE A 135 -1.52 22.62 3.16
CA PHE A 135 -0.57 21.80 3.94
C PHE A 135 0.59 22.61 4.53
N LEU A 136 1.00 23.70 3.86
CA LEU A 136 2.04 24.59 4.38
C LEU A 136 1.54 25.47 5.52
N PHE A 137 0.35 26.04 5.39
CA PHE A 137 -0.17 27.01 6.38
C PHE A 137 -0.85 26.34 7.58
N ALA A 138 -1.36 25.11 7.42
CA ALA A 138 -2.04 24.35 8.45
C ALA A 138 -1.51 22.92 8.56
N PRO A 139 -0.22 22.71 8.95
CA PRO A 139 0.39 21.37 8.93
C PRO A 139 -0.32 20.37 9.84
N GLY A 140 -0.88 20.79 10.98
CA GLY A 140 -1.66 19.92 11.86
C GLY A 140 -2.95 19.39 11.20
N ALA A 141 -3.68 20.25 10.47
CA ALA A 141 -4.83 19.82 9.67
C ALA A 141 -4.39 18.96 8.48
N GLY A 142 -3.21 19.25 7.90
CA GLY A 142 -2.61 18.43 6.87
C GLY A 142 -2.27 17.01 7.33
N VAL A 143 -1.73 16.84 8.55
CA VAL A 143 -1.51 15.52 9.16
C VAL A 143 -2.83 14.75 9.25
N THR A 144 -3.88 15.41 9.74
CA THR A 144 -5.22 14.82 9.84
C THR A 144 -5.75 14.40 8.46
N ALA A 145 -5.62 15.25 7.44
CA ALA A 145 -6.02 14.94 6.07
C ALA A 145 -5.24 13.74 5.48
N LEU A 146 -3.94 13.65 5.74
CA LEU A 146 -3.12 12.50 5.32
C LEU A 146 -3.60 11.21 5.99
N ILE A 147 -3.89 11.24 7.28
CA ILE A 147 -4.41 10.05 8.00
C ILE A 147 -5.80 9.65 7.46
N PHE A 148 -6.71 10.59 7.18
CA PHE A 148 -7.99 10.27 6.55
C PHE A 148 -7.82 9.65 5.17
N THR A 149 -6.88 10.17 4.37
CA THR A 149 -6.57 9.61 3.05
C THR A 149 -6.03 8.18 3.17
N LEU A 150 -5.09 7.96 4.09
CA LEU A 150 -4.53 6.64 4.37
C LEU A 150 -5.59 5.67 4.86
N ALA A 151 -6.43 6.09 5.83
CA ALA A 151 -7.54 5.30 6.36
C ALA A 151 -8.54 4.92 5.25
N GLY A 152 -8.91 5.87 4.39
CA GLY A 152 -9.77 5.62 3.23
C GLY A 152 -9.16 4.59 2.27
N PHE A 153 -7.86 4.69 2.00
CA PHE A 153 -7.15 3.73 1.16
C PHE A 153 -7.13 2.32 1.79
N ILE A 154 -6.86 2.22 3.10
CA ILE A 154 -6.87 0.94 3.83
C ILE A 154 -8.26 0.31 3.81
N ILE A 155 -9.34 1.11 3.96
CA ILE A 155 -10.72 0.64 3.86
C ILE A 155 -11.01 0.10 2.46
N LEU A 156 -10.62 0.82 1.41
CA LEU A 156 -10.78 0.37 0.02
C LEU A 156 -10.06 -0.96 -0.24
N VAL A 157 -8.81 -1.08 0.22
CA VAL A 157 -8.05 -2.33 0.13
C VAL A 157 -8.75 -3.45 0.91
N GLY A 158 -9.26 -3.17 2.11
CA GLY A 158 -10.03 -4.12 2.91
C GLY A 158 -11.27 -4.64 2.17
N ILE A 159 -12.05 -3.75 1.56
CA ILE A 159 -13.21 -4.11 0.74
C ILE A 159 -12.79 -4.96 -0.47
N ALA A 160 -11.72 -4.57 -1.17
CA ALA A 160 -11.20 -5.31 -2.31
C ALA A 160 -10.76 -6.72 -1.94
N LEU A 161 -10.06 -6.89 -0.79
CA LEU A 161 -9.66 -8.20 -0.28
C LEU A 161 -10.86 -9.07 0.08
N ILE A 162 -11.90 -8.52 0.70
CA ILE A 162 -13.13 -9.25 1.01
C ILE A 162 -13.82 -9.69 -0.28
N ALA A 163 -13.92 -8.81 -1.27
CA ALA A 163 -14.51 -9.12 -2.57
C ALA A 163 -13.73 -10.24 -3.28
N LEU A 164 -12.39 -10.15 -3.28
CA LEU A 164 -11.51 -11.17 -3.85
C LEU A 164 -11.65 -12.51 -3.13
N GLY A 165 -11.64 -12.51 -1.79
CA GLY A 165 -11.81 -13.72 -0.99
C GLY A 165 -13.18 -14.40 -1.21
N ARG A 166 -14.24 -13.60 -1.43
CA ARG A 166 -15.57 -14.13 -1.81
C ARG A 166 -15.57 -14.76 -3.21
N ARG A 167 -14.87 -14.15 -4.19
CA ARG A 167 -14.73 -14.71 -5.53
C ARG A 167 -13.98 -16.04 -5.52
N LEU A 168 -12.86 -16.13 -4.79
CA LEU A 168 -12.08 -17.36 -4.65
C LEU A 168 -12.92 -18.51 -4.07
N ARG A 169 -13.78 -18.23 -3.08
CA ARG A 169 -14.68 -19.24 -2.50
C ARG A 169 -15.78 -19.70 -3.48
N ARG A 170 -16.25 -18.81 -4.37
CA ARG A 170 -17.25 -19.20 -5.40
C ARG A 170 -16.65 -20.15 -6.41
N VAL A 171 -15.43 -19.86 -6.88
CA VAL A 171 -14.71 -20.73 -7.83
C VAL A 171 -14.45 -22.12 -7.24
N ASP A 172 -14.05 -22.20 -5.97
CA ASP A 172 -13.84 -23.48 -5.27
C ASP A 172 -15.12 -24.31 -5.16
N ARG A 173 -16.26 -23.66 -4.95
CA ARG A 173 -17.57 -24.35 -4.93
C ARG A 173 -17.97 -24.87 -6.32
N GLN A 174 -17.73 -24.11 -7.38
CA GLN A 174 -18.02 -24.50 -8.75
C GLN A 174 -17.16 -25.69 -9.20
N MET A 175 -15.86 -25.70 -8.83
CA MET A 175 -14.98 -26.83 -9.12
C MET A 175 -15.37 -28.13 -8.37
N LYS A 176 -16.01 -28.00 -7.19
CA LYS A 176 -16.50 -29.16 -6.43
C LYS A 176 -17.86 -29.65 -6.87
N SER A 177 -18.67 -28.81 -7.53
CA SER A 177 -20.01 -29.18 -8.00
C SER A 177 -20.02 -29.74 -9.44
N ASP A 178 -18.85 -29.88 -10.07
CA ASP A 178 -18.76 -30.48 -11.40
C ASP A 178 -18.73 -32.00 -11.29
N PRO A 179 -19.89 -32.69 -11.60
CA PRO A 179 -20.03 -34.14 -11.41
C PRO A 179 -19.14 -34.96 -12.35
N HIS A 180 -18.66 -34.33 -13.44
CA HIS A 180 -17.84 -35.02 -14.44
C HIS A 180 -16.38 -35.25 -14.02
N ARG A 181 -15.89 -34.55 -13.02
CA ARG A 181 -14.49 -34.68 -12.54
C ARG A 181 -14.30 -35.80 -11.49
N ASN A 182 -15.41 -36.29 -10.91
CA ASN A 182 -15.43 -37.38 -9.91
C ASN A 182 -15.92 -38.71 -10.47
N ARG A 183 -15.99 -38.85 -11.81
CA ARG A 183 -16.17 -40.16 -12.38
C ARG A 183 -14.84 -40.89 -12.23
N PRO A 184 -14.75 -41.98 -11.44
CA PRO A 184 -13.61 -42.88 -11.55
C PRO A 184 -13.52 -43.25 -13.03
N ASP A 185 -12.32 -43.23 -13.60
CA ASP A 185 -12.06 -43.89 -14.85
C ASP A 185 -12.48 -45.36 -14.65
N ASP A 186 -13.77 -45.65 -14.88
CA ASP A 186 -14.18 -47.00 -15.12
C ASP A 186 -13.44 -47.41 -16.39
N GLY A 187 -12.32 -48.07 -16.15
CA GLY A 187 -11.51 -48.71 -17.17
C GLY A 187 -12.35 -49.70 -17.97
N GLY A 188 -13.30 -49.15 -18.75
CA GLY A 188 -13.92 -49.82 -19.85
C GLY A 188 -12.87 -49.98 -20.94
N GLY A 189 -11.98 -50.92 -20.76
CA GLY A 189 -11.20 -51.44 -21.84
C GLY A 189 -12.17 -51.96 -22.90
N ASP A 190 -12.27 -51.23 -24.00
CA ASP A 190 -12.81 -51.77 -25.25
C ASP A 190 -11.89 -52.94 -25.64
N VAL A 191 -12.33 -54.14 -25.21
CA VAL A 191 -11.76 -55.39 -25.70
C VAL A 191 -12.23 -55.50 -27.15
N ILE A 192 -11.41 -55.02 -28.07
CA ILE A 192 -11.56 -55.32 -29.50
C ILE A 192 -11.39 -56.82 -29.62
N ARG A 193 -12.53 -57.53 -29.67
CA ARG A 193 -12.59 -58.93 -29.95
C ARG A 193 -12.22 -59.08 -31.43
N GLY A 194 -10.97 -59.39 -31.69
CA GLY A 194 -10.47 -59.75 -33.00
C GLY A 194 -11.15 -61.04 -33.44
N GLU A 195 -12.07 -60.92 -34.36
CA GLU A 195 -12.68 -62.02 -35.09
C GLU A 195 -11.66 -62.53 -36.13
N ILE A 196 -11.08 -63.69 -35.84
CA ILE A 196 -10.23 -64.42 -36.78
C ILE A 196 -11.19 -65.07 -37.76
N ILE A 197 -11.12 -64.67 -39.03
CA ILE A 197 -11.78 -65.34 -40.16
C ILE A 197 -10.74 -66.21 -40.82
N ASP A 198 -10.98 -67.56 -40.82
CA ASP A 198 -10.25 -68.54 -41.60
C ASP A 198 -10.53 -68.41 -43.11
#